data_45d1dc55bd8a5a5fe931f1eee55da9ee
#
_entry.id   45d1dc55bd8a5a5fe931f1eee55da9ee
#
_cell.length_a   1.000
_cell.length_b   1.000
_cell.length_c   1.000
_cell.angle_alpha   90.00
_cell.angle_beta   90.00
_cell.angle_gamma   90.00
#
_symmetry.space_group_name_H-M   'P 1'
#
loop_
_entity.id
_entity.type
_entity.pdbx_description
1 polymer ?
#
loop_
_entity_poly.entity_id
_entity_poly.type
_entity_poly.pdbx_seq_one_letter_code
_entity_poly.pdbx_strand_id
1 'polypeptide(L)'
;MAETSKYDFVGGYDYKKEAGLLHVADHHFSPGKKQWTWGCGEFGKAWDRNLTDEDGPYIELMTGVYTENQPDFSWLKPFEEKVFTQYFMPYKKVGAVKNASIHAAVNLELTEEGAKIVVYATEEYADAEIVLEQNGTEVFRKQTKLSPVDTYEEIIPVSAKKVQELKVSVYGHGRLLVAYEPEEETIPKLGEPAEAAKKPEEILTNEELLLTAQHIEQHRHATWRPDPYYLEGLKRDPGDIRINQAYGMLLMRRGQFAEAEKHFRTAIKRLTWRSPNPYDSEPYYNQGLVLFYQNKKEEAYDAFYKAAWTNAQQEMSYYYLACIACGDGEYEHALELVEHSLVKNSHNVKARGLKAVLLRKLNRTEEAVNLRAENLELDAFYYVTLFENVLMEKDANEF
;
A
#
# COMPACT_ATOMS: atom_id res chain seq x y z
N MET A 1 -13.54 9.50 -10.73
CA MET A 1 -12.42 8.60 -10.41
C MET A 1 -11.74 8.22 -11.71
N ALA A 2 -10.41 8.23 -11.74
CA ALA A 2 -9.64 7.82 -12.92
C ALA A 2 -9.31 6.33 -12.78
N GLU A 3 -10.19 5.48 -13.27
CA GLU A 3 -9.97 4.03 -13.33
C GLU A 3 -8.98 3.70 -14.46
N THR A 4 -8.07 2.78 -14.20
CA THR A 4 -7.08 2.29 -15.18
C THR A 4 -6.23 3.38 -15.85
N SER A 5 -5.98 4.50 -15.17
CA SER A 5 -5.14 5.58 -15.71
C SER A 5 -3.73 5.08 -16.00
N LYS A 6 -3.25 5.32 -17.21
CA LYS A 6 -1.87 5.03 -17.64
C LYS A 6 -0.90 6.17 -17.31
N TYR A 7 -1.42 7.31 -16.87
CA TYR A 7 -0.62 8.51 -16.61
C TYR A 7 -0.24 8.61 -15.13
N ASP A 8 0.92 9.17 -14.89
CA ASP A 8 1.52 9.29 -13.55
C ASP A 8 1.12 10.58 -12.83
N PHE A 9 0.04 11.25 -13.23
CA PHE A 9 -0.33 12.53 -12.66
C PHE A 9 -1.82 12.67 -12.36
N VAL A 10 -2.13 13.61 -11.49
CA VAL A 10 -3.42 14.25 -11.32
C VAL A 10 -3.20 15.70 -10.91
N GLY A 11 -4.10 16.60 -11.27
CA GLY A 11 -3.94 18.00 -10.91
C GLY A 11 -5.18 18.85 -11.12
N GLY A 12 -5.09 20.09 -10.66
CA GLY A 12 -6.08 21.13 -10.85
C GLY A 12 -5.46 22.43 -11.36
N TYR A 13 -6.24 23.21 -12.10
CA TYR A 13 -5.81 24.47 -12.66
C TYR A 13 -6.84 25.58 -12.38
N ASP A 14 -6.38 26.68 -11.82
CA ASP A 14 -7.17 27.89 -11.63
C ASP A 14 -6.99 28.80 -12.85
N TYR A 15 -8.02 28.90 -13.69
CA TYR A 15 -7.99 29.72 -14.90
C TYR A 15 -7.90 31.25 -14.61
N LYS A 16 -8.31 31.70 -13.41
CA LYS A 16 -8.19 33.12 -13.05
C LYS A 16 -6.76 33.47 -12.66
N LYS A 17 -6.07 32.57 -11.96
CA LYS A 17 -4.67 32.74 -11.54
C LYS A 17 -3.68 32.27 -12.60
N GLU A 18 -4.15 31.61 -13.66
CA GLU A 18 -3.34 30.96 -14.68
C GLU A 18 -2.27 30.01 -14.08
N ALA A 19 -2.60 29.34 -13.00
CA ALA A 19 -1.70 28.48 -12.25
C ALA A 19 -2.43 27.24 -11.72
N GLY A 20 -1.66 26.21 -11.46
CA GLY A 20 -2.19 24.96 -10.94
C GLY A 20 -1.20 24.18 -10.09
N LEU A 21 -1.66 23.06 -9.55
CA LEU A 21 -0.86 22.10 -8.82
C LEU A 21 -1.01 20.73 -9.46
N LEU A 22 0.10 20.06 -9.70
CA LEU A 22 0.16 18.66 -10.12
C LEU A 22 0.68 17.80 -8.98
N HIS A 23 0.10 16.64 -8.82
CA HIS A 23 0.69 15.51 -8.14
C HIS A 23 1.22 14.55 -9.20
N VAL A 24 2.46 14.11 -9.06
CA VAL A 24 3.10 13.15 -9.96
C VAL A 24 3.65 11.98 -9.16
N ALA A 25 3.24 10.77 -9.53
CA ALA A 25 3.71 9.52 -8.95
C ALA A 25 3.41 8.37 -9.91
N ASP A 26 4.28 7.36 -9.92
CA ASP A 26 4.09 6.15 -10.71
C ASP A 26 2.71 5.53 -10.43
N HIS A 27 1.91 5.35 -11.46
CA HIS A 27 0.54 4.84 -11.38
C HIS A 27 0.46 3.38 -10.90
N HIS A 28 1.57 2.61 -10.95
CA HIS A 28 1.59 1.23 -10.46
C HIS A 28 1.49 1.13 -8.95
N PHE A 29 1.99 2.11 -8.20
CA PHE A 29 1.83 2.15 -6.75
C PHE A 29 0.87 3.25 -6.29
N SER A 30 0.59 4.27 -7.12
CA SER A 30 -0.37 5.35 -6.83
C SER A 30 -1.49 5.40 -7.88
N PRO A 31 -2.33 4.35 -8.00
CA PRO A 31 -3.41 4.28 -8.99
C PRO A 31 -4.63 5.11 -8.60
N GLY A 32 -4.85 5.33 -7.31
CA GLY A 32 -6.08 5.87 -6.74
C GLY A 32 -6.28 7.37 -6.95
N LYS A 33 -6.42 7.80 -8.21
CA LYS A 33 -6.63 9.20 -8.58
C LYS A 33 -8.11 9.52 -8.65
N LYS A 34 -8.58 10.48 -7.88
CA LYS A 34 -9.95 10.96 -7.99
C LYS A 34 -10.08 12.43 -7.64
N GLN A 35 -11.10 13.06 -8.22
CA GLN A 35 -11.63 14.35 -7.83
C GLN A 35 -12.91 14.14 -7.06
N TRP A 36 -13.06 14.85 -5.95
CA TRP A 36 -14.25 14.79 -5.13
C TRP A 36 -14.74 16.19 -4.77
N THR A 37 -16.04 16.35 -4.69
CA THR A 37 -16.71 17.59 -4.29
C THR A 37 -17.94 17.26 -3.44
N TRP A 38 -18.46 18.22 -2.70
CA TRP A 38 -19.74 18.08 -1.96
C TRP A 38 -20.97 18.08 -2.87
N GLY A 39 -20.78 18.27 -4.17
CA GLY A 39 -21.86 18.39 -5.16
C GLY A 39 -22.45 19.78 -5.27
N CYS A 40 -23.38 19.94 -6.19
CA CYS A 40 -23.98 21.24 -6.55
C CYS A 40 -25.38 21.48 -5.95
N GLY A 41 -25.91 20.53 -5.16
CA GLY A 41 -27.19 20.70 -4.45
C GLY A 41 -27.05 21.61 -3.22
N GLU A 42 -28.18 21.92 -2.55
CA GLU A 42 -28.19 22.82 -1.39
C GLU A 42 -27.32 22.32 -0.22
N PHE A 43 -27.27 21.02 -0.01
CA PHE A 43 -26.39 20.39 0.98
C PHE A 43 -24.89 20.64 0.65
N GLY A 44 -24.49 20.42 -0.60
CA GLY A 44 -23.13 20.67 -1.03
C GLY A 44 -22.72 22.13 -0.91
N LYS A 45 -23.61 23.04 -1.35
CA LYS A 45 -23.39 24.49 -1.19
C LYS A 45 -23.29 24.92 0.27
N ALA A 46 -24.03 24.27 1.17
CA ALA A 46 -23.91 24.55 2.61
C ALA A 46 -22.54 24.15 3.15
N TRP A 47 -22.01 23.00 2.73
CA TRP A 47 -20.66 22.55 3.10
C TRP A 47 -19.56 23.42 2.50
N ASP A 48 -19.71 23.83 1.23
CA ASP A 48 -18.76 24.75 0.59
C ASP A 48 -18.64 26.05 1.39
N ARG A 49 -19.76 26.63 1.86
CA ARG A 49 -19.74 27.83 2.70
C ARG A 49 -19.09 27.62 4.08
N ASN A 50 -19.06 26.37 4.59
CA ASN A 50 -18.41 26.05 5.85
C ASN A 50 -16.89 25.79 5.69
N LEU A 51 -16.45 25.38 4.49
CA LEU A 51 -15.07 24.97 4.23
C LEU A 51 -14.23 26.08 3.57
N THR A 52 -14.89 26.94 2.79
CA THR A 52 -14.22 28.05 2.07
C THR A 52 -15.00 29.35 2.29
N ASP A 53 -14.30 30.45 2.44
CA ASP A 53 -14.93 31.77 2.61
C ASP A 53 -15.30 32.36 1.23
N GLU A 54 -14.31 32.82 0.46
CA GLU A 54 -14.52 33.48 -0.84
C GLU A 54 -13.90 32.77 -2.03
N ASP A 55 -13.24 31.63 -1.80
CA ASP A 55 -12.46 30.90 -2.82
C ASP A 55 -13.33 30.01 -3.75
N GLY A 56 -14.63 29.92 -3.52
CA GLY A 56 -15.55 29.12 -4.31
C GLY A 56 -15.73 27.67 -3.81
N PRO A 57 -16.29 26.80 -4.62
CA PRO A 57 -16.57 25.41 -4.20
C PRO A 57 -15.35 24.64 -3.82
N TYR A 58 -15.46 23.85 -2.74
CA TYR A 58 -14.40 23.00 -2.25
C TYR A 58 -14.20 21.77 -3.15
N ILE A 59 -12.95 21.52 -3.53
CA ILE A 59 -12.56 20.38 -4.37
C ILE A 59 -11.42 19.64 -3.70
N GLU A 60 -11.53 18.32 -3.62
CA GLU A 60 -10.43 17.44 -3.20
C GLU A 60 -9.86 16.71 -4.41
N LEU A 61 -8.54 16.78 -4.58
CA LEU A 61 -7.79 15.92 -5.47
C LEU A 61 -7.11 14.86 -4.63
N MET A 62 -7.48 13.61 -4.85
CA MET A 62 -7.01 12.48 -4.05
C MET A 62 -6.12 11.56 -4.88
N THR A 63 -5.06 11.05 -4.25
CA THR A 63 -4.12 10.11 -4.84
C THR A 63 -3.89 8.97 -3.85
N GLY A 64 -4.58 7.84 -4.07
CA GLY A 64 -4.41 6.65 -3.25
C GLY A 64 -3.12 5.93 -3.58
N VAL A 65 -2.44 5.42 -2.55
CA VAL A 65 -1.21 4.62 -2.67
C VAL A 65 -1.53 3.19 -2.28
N TYR A 66 -1.19 2.24 -3.15
CA TYR A 66 -1.54 0.82 -3.02
C TYR A 66 -3.04 0.55 -2.83
N THR A 67 -3.86 1.46 -3.33
CA THR A 67 -5.33 1.35 -3.35
C THR A 67 -5.87 2.16 -4.51
N GLU A 68 -6.94 1.71 -5.12
CA GLU A 68 -7.57 2.39 -6.26
C GLU A 68 -8.63 3.38 -5.79
N ASN A 69 -9.40 3.04 -4.76
CA ASN A 69 -10.47 3.89 -4.26
C ASN A 69 -10.90 3.51 -2.83
N GLN A 70 -11.45 4.46 -2.08
CA GLN A 70 -12.16 4.17 -0.84
C GLN A 70 -13.47 3.42 -1.16
N PRO A 71 -13.87 2.43 -0.34
CA PRO A 71 -13.26 1.99 0.93
C PRO A 71 -12.14 0.95 0.79
N ASP A 72 -11.64 0.70 -0.40
CA ASP A 72 -10.56 -0.25 -0.62
C ASP A 72 -9.30 0.16 0.13
N PHE A 73 -8.52 -0.82 0.52
CA PHE A 73 -7.25 -0.63 1.21
C PHE A 73 -6.30 -1.77 0.89
N SER A 74 -5.03 -1.55 1.09
CA SER A 74 -4.02 -2.61 1.05
C SER A 74 -3.50 -2.91 2.44
N TRP A 75 -3.09 -4.15 2.64
CA TRP A 75 -2.51 -4.57 3.90
C TRP A 75 -1.05 -4.13 4.02
N LEU A 76 -0.68 -3.72 5.23
CA LEU A 76 0.69 -3.61 5.68
C LEU A 76 0.83 -4.57 6.86
N LYS A 77 1.48 -5.71 6.64
CA LYS A 77 1.66 -6.74 7.66
C LYS A 77 2.66 -6.27 8.71
N PRO A 78 2.66 -6.87 9.91
CA PRO A 78 3.70 -6.58 10.89
C PRO A 78 5.09 -6.74 10.27
N PHE A 79 5.97 -5.74 10.46
CA PHE A 79 7.34 -5.65 9.92
C PHE A 79 7.45 -5.59 8.39
N GLU A 80 6.34 -5.45 7.68
CA GLU A 80 6.32 -5.13 6.26
C GLU A 80 6.52 -3.63 6.07
N GLU A 81 7.37 -3.27 5.12
CA GLU A 81 7.63 -1.89 4.71
C GLU A 81 7.20 -1.68 3.26
N LYS A 82 6.57 -0.56 2.98
CA LYS A 82 6.25 -0.11 1.63
C LYS A 82 6.81 1.29 1.43
N VAL A 83 7.72 1.43 0.49
CA VAL A 83 8.38 2.71 0.16
C VAL A 83 7.86 3.21 -1.17
N PHE A 84 7.55 4.50 -1.25
CA PHE A 84 7.11 5.16 -2.47
C PHE A 84 7.47 6.63 -2.43
N THR A 85 7.48 7.27 -3.61
CA THR A 85 7.76 8.69 -3.75
C THR A 85 6.65 9.37 -4.52
N GLN A 86 6.18 10.50 -4.02
CA GLN A 86 5.19 11.36 -4.65
C GLN A 86 5.76 12.77 -4.76
N TYR A 87 5.46 13.45 -5.86
CA TYR A 87 5.90 14.80 -6.13
C TYR A 87 4.70 15.73 -6.25
N PHE A 88 4.81 16.92 -5.65
CA PHE A 88 3.85 18.01 -5.81
C PHE A 88 4.52 19.15 -6.56
N MET A 89 3.97 19.54 -7.69
CA MET A 89 4.58 20.46 -8.62
C MET A 89 3.62 21.63 -8.92
N PRO A 90 3.93 22.88 -8.51
CA PRO A 90 3.21 24.02 -9.02
C PRO A 90 3.56 24.24 -10.50
N TYR A 91 2.59 24.68 -11.29
CA TYR A 91 2.77 25.00 -12.70
C TYR A 91 1.93 26.22 -13.11
N LYS A 92 2.26 26.84 -14.25
CA LYS A 92 1.55 28.01 -14.73
C LYS A 92 1.32 27.96 -16.24
N LYS A 93 0.24 28.62 -16.67
CA LYS A 93 -0.09 28.92 -18.08
C LYS A 93 -0.27 27.71 -19.02
N VAL A 94 -0.34 26.50 -18.52
CA VAL A 94 -0.54 25.30 -19.36
C VAL A 94 -2.02 25.02 -19.61
N GLY A 95 -2.88 25.50 -18.74
CA GLY A 95 -4.30 25.14 -18.78
C GLY A 95 -4.52 23.72 -18.22
N ALA A 96 -5.45 22.98 -18.82
CA ALA A 96 -5.75 21.62 -18.47
C ALA A 96 -4.64 20.69 -18.98
N VAL A 97 -3.73 20.31 -18.10
CA VAL A 97 -2.62 19.39 -18.41
C VAL A 97 -3.16 18.04 -18.91
N LYS A 98 -2.59 17.54 -20.00
CA LYS A 98 -2.96 16.26 -20.61
C LYS A 98 -2.04 15.12 -20.21
N ASN A 99 -0.78 15.42 -19.97
CA ASN A 99 0.18 14.51 -19.31
C ASN A 99 1.27 15.30 -18.61
N ALA A 100 1.83 14.70 -17.55
CA ALA A 100 2.95 15.27 -16.80
C ALA A 100 3.88 14.18 -16.28
N SER A 101 5.15 14.57 -16.19
CA SER A 101 6.21 13.85 -15.46
C SER A 101 6.81 14.80 -14.42
N ILE A 102 7.81 14.34 -13.67
CA ILE A 102 8.59 15.21 -12.77
C ILE A 102 9.40 16.27 -13.50
N HIS A 103 9.52 16.17 -14.83
CA HIS A 103 10.34 17.06 -15.66
C HIS A 103 9.54 18.10 -16.43
N ALA A 104 8.33 17.75 -16.84
CA ALA A 104 7.50 18.62 -17.67
C ALA A 104 6.02 18.27 -17.59
N ALA A 105 5.18 19.26 -17.89
CA ALA A 105 3.75 19.12 -18.12
C ALA A 105 3.40 19.61 -19.52
N VAL A 106 2.48 18.92 -20.19
CA VAL A 106 2.07 19.22 -21.55
C VAL A 106 0.56 19.33 -21.69
N ASN A 107 0.12 20.29 -22.48
CA ASN A 107 -1.24 20.38 -23.01
C ASN A 107 -1.18 20.33 -24.54
N LEU A 108 -2.11 19.60 -25.15
CA LEU A 108 -2.33 19.50 -26.59
C LEU A 108 -3.81 19.62 -26.86
N GLU A 109 -4.18 20.63 -27.64
CA GLU A 109 -5.56 20.90 -28.05
C GLU A 109 -5.62 21.11 -29.57
N LEU A 110 -6.67 20.66 -30.22
CA LEU A 110 -6.93 20.96 -31.61
C LEU A 110 -7.90 22.14 -31.68
N THR A 111 -7.44 23.25 -32.28
CA THR A 111 -8.19 24.48 -32.49
C THR A 111 -8.52 24.66 -33.96
N GLU A 112 -9.28 25.70 -34.30
CA GLU A 112 -9.56 26.07 -35.73
C GLU A 112 -8.28 26.48 -36.48
N GLU A 113 -7.26 26.98 -35.76
CA GLU A 113 -5.99 27.45 -36.32
C GLU A 113 -4.93 26.34 -36.43
N GLY A 114 -5.11 25.22 -35.74
CA GLY A 114 -4.19 24.09 -35.71
C GLY A 114 -4.04 23.45 -34.35
N ALA A 115 -2.97 22.67 -34.19
CA ALA A 115 -2.60 22.03 -32.92
C ALA A 115 -1.93 23.04 -31.98
N LYS A 116 -2.62 23.38 -30.90
CA LYS A 116 -2.06 24.21 -29.82
C LYS A 116 -1.28 23.32 -28.86
N ILE A 117 0.00 23.58 -28.71
CA ILE A 117 0.89 22.89 -27.78
C ILE A 117 1.34 23.89 -26.71
N VAL A 118 1.18 23.51 -25.45
CA VAL A 118 1.71 24.27 -24.31
C VAL A 118 2.57 23.36 -23.44
N VAL A 119 3.77 23.80 -23.10
CA VAL A 119 4.72 23.01 -22.29
C VAL A 119 5.25 23.85 -21.13
N TYR A 120 5.18 23.28 -19.95
CA TYR A 120 5.86 23.79 -18.75
C TYR A 120 6.96 22.81 -18.34
N ALA A 121 8.16 23.32 -18.03
CA ALA A 121 9.27 22.51 -17.58
C ALA A 121 9.63 22.85 -16.13
N THR A 122 10.09 21.85 -15.37
CA THR A 122 10.47 22.01 -13.95
C THR A 122 11.91 22.43 -13.74
N GLU A 123 12.72 22.37 -14.79
CA GLU A 123 14.11 22.82 -14.80
C GLU A 123 14.47 23.47 -16.16
N GLU A 124 15.68 24.00 -16.31
CA GLU A 124 16.14 24.59 -17.56
C GLU A 124 16.65 23.51 -18.52
N TYR A 125 16.09 23.49 -19.75
CA TYR A 125 16.54 22.68 -20.87
C TYR A 125 16.92 23.60 -22.02
N ALA A 126 18.22 23.80 -22.24
CA ALA A 126 18.74 24.66 -23.32
C ALA A 126 18.61 24.00 -24.70
N ASP A 127 18.52 22.67 -24.73
CA ASP A 127 18.48 21.78 -25.89
C ASP A 127 17.14 21.06 -26.05
N ALA A 128 16.05 21.63 -25.56
CA ALA A 128 14.75 20.98 -25.66
C ALA A 128 14.28 20.85 -27.10
N GLU A 129 13.64 19.73 -27.40
CA GLU A 129 12.94 19.50 -28.67
C GLU A 129 11.47 19.22 -28.44
N ILE A 130 10.63 19.86 -29.23
CA ILE A 130 9.18 19.61 -29.27
C ILE A 130 8.85 18.99 -30.62
N VAL A 131 8.27 17.81 -30.59
CA VAL A 131 7.92 17.03 -31.78
C VAL A 131 6.42 16.82 -31.80
N LEU A 132 5.78 17.11 -32.92
CA LEU A 132 4.38 16.79 -33.19
C LEU A 132 4.30 15.79 -34.32
N GLU A 133 3.60 14.70 -34.07
CA GLU A 133 3.27 13.69 -35.07
C GLU A 133 1.78 13.73 -35.41
N GLN A 134 1.42 13.50 -36.68
CA GLN A 134 0.05 13.25 -37.10
C GLN A 134 -0.02 11.88 -37.77
N ASN A 135 -0.86 10.98 -37.22
CA ASN A 135 -1.01 9.60 -37.69
C ASN A 135 0.35 8.86 -37.78
N GLY A 136 1.23 9.05 -36.77
CA GLY A 136 2.55 8.44 -36.71
C GLY A 136 3.62 9.05 -37.63
N THR A 137 3.30 10.14 -38.35
CA THR A 137 4.24 10.87 -39.19
C THR A 137 4.60 12.20 -38.53
N GLU A 138 5.88 12.50 -38.40
CA GLU A 138 6.35 13.80 -37.90
C GLU A 138 5.91 14.92 -38.84
N VAL A 139 5.18 15.89 -38.29
CA VAL A 139 4.68 17.08 -39.01
C VAL A 139 5.33 18.36 -38.51
N PHE A 140 5.95 18.33 -37.33
CA PHE A 140 6.63 19.48 -36.76
C PHE A 140 7.72 19.01 -35.81
N ARG A 141 8.87 19.73 -35.86
CA ARG A 141 9.97 19.62 -34.92
C ARG A 141 10.59 20.97 -34.68
N LYS A 142 10.77 21.32 -33.42
CA LYS A 142 11.40 22.60 -33.05
C LYS A 142 12.36 22.42 -31.89
N GLN A 143 13.59 22.87 -32.07
CA GLN A 143 14.51 23.06 -30.96
C GLN A 143 14.24 24.41 -30.29
N THR A 144 14.18 24.38 -28.97
CA THR A 144 13.86 25.57 -28.16
C THR A 144 14.50 25.45 -26.77
N LYS A 145 14.48 26.55 -26.02
CA LYS A 145 14.81 26.52 -24.60
C LYS A 145 13.53 26.42 -23.80
N LEU A 146 13.47 25.51 -22.81
CA LEU A 146 12.42 25.42 -21.81
C LEU A 146 12.95 25.82 -20.44
N SER A 147 12.11 26.43 -19.62
CA SER A 147 12.46 26.82 -18.25
C SER A 147 11.21 26.88 -17.34
N PRO A 148 11.37 26.85 -16.02
CA PRO A 148 10.25 27.05 -15.09
C PRO A 148 9.69 28.50 -15.12
N VAL A 149 10.45 29.44 -15.65
CA VAL A 149 10.05 30.84 -15.71
C VAL A 149 9.14 31.12 -16.89
N ASP A 150 9.43 30.51 -18.06
CA ASP A 150 8.75 30.79 -19.32
C ASP A 150 8.04 29.51 -19.82
N THR A 151 6.72 29.60 -19.94
CA THR A 151 5.91 28.51 -20.53
C THR A 151 5.97 28.61 -22.04
N TYR A 152 6.31 27.51 -22.71
CA TYR A 152 6.28 27.44 -24.17
C TYR A 152 4.84 27.31 -24.65
N GLU A 153 4.48 28.08 -25.67
CA GLU A 153 3.18 27.98 -26.34
C GLU A 153 3.35 28.19 -27.84
N GLU A 154 2.76 27.32 -28.67
CA GLU A 154 2.75 27.47 -30.11
C GLU A 154 1.53 26.80 -30.73
N ILE A 155 0.99 27.39 -31.80
CA ILE A 155 -0.08 26.81 -32.63
C ILE A 155 0.52 26.39 -33.94
N ILE A 156 0.40 25.12 -34.26
CA ILE A 156 1.00 24.49 -35.45
C ILE A 156 -0.10 24.13 -36.41
N PRO A 157 -0.10 24.67 -37.65
CA PRO A 157 -1.08 24.29 -38.67
C PRO A 157 -0.97 22.77 -38.96
N VAL A 158 -2.08 22.06 -38.81
CA VAL A 158 -2.20 20.62 -39.10
C VAL A 158 -3.44 20.31 -39.90
N SER A 159 -3.47 19.19 -40.59
CA SER A 159 -4.64 18.71 -41.32
C SER A 159 -5.54 17.77 -40.50
N ALA A 160 -5.18 17.52 -39.26
CA ALA A 160 -5.91 16.67 -38.34
C ALA A 160 -7.37 17.16 -38.13
N LYS A 161 -8.30 16.24 -38.14
CA LYS A 161 -9.73 16.53 -37.89
C LYS A 161 -10.11 16.18 -36.46
N LYS A 162 -9.33 15.32 -35.82
CA LYS A 162 -9.51 14.90 -34.42
C LYS A 162 -8.18 14.99 -33.70
N VAL A 163 -8.21 15.34 -32.43
CA VAL A 163 -7.01 15.42 -31.58
C VAL A 163 -6.33 14.05 -31.44
N GLN A 164 -7.08 12.93 -31.57
CA GLN A 164 -6.59 11.57 -31.54
C GLN A 164 -5.64 11.22 -32.69
N GLU A 165 -5.61 12.02 -33.75
CA GLU A 165 -4.65 11.87 -34.84
C GLU A 165 -3.27 12.42 -34.50
N LEU A 166 -3.14 13.11 -33.37
CA LEU A 166 -1.94 13.85 -32.96
C LEU A 166 -1.24 13.18 -31.80
N LYS A 167 0.10 13.32 -31.80
CA LYS A 167 0.95 12.97 -30.66
C LYS A 167 2.01 14.02 -30.48
N VAL A 168 2.16 14.53 -29.25
CA VAL A 168 3.22 15.45 -28.89
C VAL A 168 4.24 14.76 -28.00
N SER A 169 5.54 14.97 -28.30
CA SER A 169 6.66 14.49 -27.50
C SER A 169 7.61 15.64 -27.21
N VAL A 170 8.06 15.75 -25.96
CA VAL A 170 8.98 16.78 -25.48
C VAL A 170 10.25 16.10 -24.99
N TYR A 171 11.39 16.48 -25.55
CA TYR A 171 12.70 15.97 -25.18
C TYR A 171 13.56 17.07 -24.58
N GLY A 172 14.52 16.69 -23.75
CA GLY A 172 15.55 17.56 -23.19
C GLY A 172 16.71 16.73 -22.67
N HIS A 173 17.92 17.21 -22.78
CA HIS A 173 19.15 16.48 -22.43
C HIS A 173 19.21 15.06 -23.07
N GLY A 174 18.70 14.94 -24.30
CA GLY A 174 18.68 13.67 -25.03
C GLY A 174 17.71 12.62 -24.55
N ARG A 175 16.79 12.95 -23.64
CA ARG A 175 15.77 12.03 -23.10
C ARG A 175 14.34 12.56 -23.28
N LEU A 176 13.39 11.68 -23.33
CA LEU A 176 11.96 12.02 -23.31
C LEU A 176 11.61 12.58 -21.95
N LEU A 177 11.05 13.81 -21.90
CA LEU A 177 10.57 14.44 -20.69
C LEU A 177 9.10 14.12 -20.44
N VAL A 178 8.26 14.30 -21.45
CA VAL A 178 6.83 13.97 -21.43
C VAL A 178 6.33 13.74 -22.85
N ALA A 179 5.35 12.86 -23.01
CA ALA A 179 4.64 12.71 -24.29
C ALA A 179 3.14 12.58 -24.00
N TYR A 180 2.32 12.99 -24.96
CA TYR A 180 0.88 12.79 -24.91
C TYR A 180 0.33 12.40 -26.27
N GLU A 181 -0.41 11.29 -26.27
CA GLU A 181 -1.13 10.74 -27.39
C GLU A 181 -2.60 10.56 -26.96
N PRO A 182 -3.51 11.40 -27.46
CA PRO A 182 -4.92 11.35 -27.06
C PRO A 182 -5.57 10.03 -27.45
N GLU A 183 -6.26 9.40 -26.50
CA GLU A 183 -7.10 8.22 -26.74
C GLU A 183 -8.55 8.65 -27.03
N GLU A 184 -9.35 7.76 -27.62
CA GLU A 184 -10.79 7.99 -27.73
C GLU A 184 -11.42 7.96 -26.32
N GLU A 185 -12.23 8.97 -26.02
CA GLU A 185 -12.95 9.01 -24.76
C GLU A 185 -13.98 7.87 -24.72
N THR A 186 -13.77 6.91 -23.84
CA THR A 186 -14.75 5.88 -23.53
C THR A 186 -15.40 6.19 -22.20
N ILE A 187 -16.71 6.36 -22.18
CA ILE A 187 -17.47 6.44 -20.93
C ILE A 187 -17.77 5.00 -20.52
N PRO A 188 -17.10 4.45 -19.51
CA PRO A 188 -17.40 3.11 -19.04
C PRO A 188 -18.85 3.06 -18.52
N LYS A 189 -19.51 1.91 -18.72
CA LYS A 189 -20.81 1.67 -18.12
C LYS A 189 -20.68 1.78 -16.61
N LEU A 190 -21.48 2.63 -15.99
CA LEU A 190 -21.54 2.72 -14.53
C LEU A 190 -21.86 1.34 -13.95
N GLY A 191 -21.11 0.93 -12.95
CA GLY A 191 -21.41 -0.27 -12.18
C GLY A 191 -22.77 -0.17 -11.47
N GLU A 192 -23.37 -1.32 -11.16
CA GLU A 192 -24.57 -1.33 -10.33
C GLU A 192 -24.25 -0.79 -8.92
N PRO A 193 -25.20 -0.11 -8.28
CA PRO A 193 -25.00 0.35 -6.90
C PRO A 193 -24.66 -0.81 -5.95
N ALA A 194 -23.80 -0.54 -4.97
CA ALA A 194 -23.49 -1.54 -3.94
C ALA A 194 -24.76 -1.92 -3.16
N GLU A 195 -24.98 -3.23 -3.02
CA GLU A 195 -26.09 -3.78 -2.24
C GLU A 195 -25.61 -4.15 -0.82
N ALA A 196 -26.55 -4.09 0.14
CA ALA A 196 -26.28 -4.58 1.48
C ALA A 196 -26.00 -6.08 1.46
N ALA A 197 -25.13 -6.55 2.37
CA ALA A 197 -24.85 -7.97 2.51
C ALA A 197 -26.15 -8.76 2.77
N LYS A 198 -26.30 -9.88 2.07
CA LYS A 198 -27.43 -10.80 2.30
C LYS A 198 -27.32 -11.41 3.69
N LYS A 199 -28.44 -11.88 4.24
CA LYS A 199 -28.41 -12.66 5.50
C LYS A 199 -27.62 -13.96 5.30
N PRO A 200 -26.93 -14.46 6.33
CA PRO A 200 -26.10 -15.66 6.20
C PRO A 200 -26.83 -16.87 5.63
N GLU A 201 -28.08 -17.09 6.04
CA GLU A 201 -28.92 -18.19 5.56
C GLU A 201 -29.35 -18.07 4.08
N GLU A 202 -29.34 -16.87 3.52
CA GLU A 202 -29.69 -16.58 2.14
C GLU A 202 -28.50 -16.77 1.18
N ILE A 203 -27.29 -16.84 1.71
CA ILE A 203 -26.06 -17.06 0.93
C ILE A 203 -25.93 -18.56 0.61
N LEU A 204 -25.66 -18.88 -0.65
CA LEU A 204 -25.73 -20.27 -1.11
C LEU A 204 -24.46 -21.09 -0.79
N THR A 205 -23.28 -20.48 -0.82
CA THR A 205 -22.01 -21.19 -0.73
C THR A 205 -21.19 -20.78 0.50
N ASN A 206 -20.35 -21.69 1.02
CA ASN A 206 -19.40 -21.38 2.08
C ASN A 206 -18.33 -20.37 1.62
N GLU A 207 -17.99 -20.37 0.33
CA GLU A 207 -17.10 -19.39 -0.27
C GLU A 207 -17.64 -17.97 -0.09
N GLU A 208 -18.88 -17.74 -0.49
CA GLU A 208 -19.53 -16.45 -0.40
C GLU A 208 -19.74 -16.02 1.07
N LEU A 209 -20.05 -16.96 1.96
CA LEU A 209 -20.11 -16.70 3.40
C LEU A 209 -18.76 -16.22 3.96
N LEU A 210 -17.69 -16.90 3.58
CA LEU A 210 -16.33 -16.52 3.99
C LEU A 210 -15.97 -15.11 3.50
N LEU A 211 -16.14 -14.86 2.20
CA LEU A 211 -15.79 -13.56 1.59
C LEU A 211 -16.62 -12.43 2.18
N THR A 212 -17.92 -12.66 2.41
CA THR A 212 -18.80 -11.66 3.04
C THR A 212 -18.36 -11.38 4.48
N ALA A 213 -18.06 -12.41 5.27
CA ALA A 213 -17.59 -12.24 6.63
C ALA A 213 -16.27 -11.48 6.69
N GLN A 214 -15.30 -11.82 5.83
CA GLN A 214 -14.02 -11.13 5.73
C GLN A 214 -14.19 -9.68 5.32
N HIS A 215 -15.04 -9.39 4.35
CA HIS A 215 -15.35 -8.02 3.94
C HIS A 215 -15.91 -7.20 5.10
N ILE A 216 -16.92 -7.71 5.82
CA ILE A 216 -17.50 -7.04 6.99
C ILE A 216 -16.45 -6.78 8.07
N GLU A 217 -15.56 -7.75 8.31
CA GLU A 217 -14.51 -7.66 9.31
C GLU A 217 -13.44 -6.64 8.92
N GLN A 218 -12.96 -6.68 7.67
CA GLN A 218 -11.92 -5.82 7.15
C GLN A 218 -12.36 -4.35 7.13
N HIS A 219 -13.58 -4.09 6.69
CA HIS A 219 -14.14 -2.73 6.65
C HIS A 219 -14.74 -2.28 7.97
N ARG A 220 -14.67 -3.10 9.03
CA ARG A 220 -15.21 -2.78 10.37
C ARG A 220 -16.65 -2.24 10.30
N HIS A 221 -17.51 -2.98 9.62
CA HIS A 221 -18.87 -2.54 9.37
C HIS A 221 -19.59 -2.14 10.67
N ALA A 222 -20.26 -0.98 10.68
CA ALA A 222 -20.80 -0.39 11.90
C ALA A 222 -21.91 -1.22 12.56
N THR A 223 -22.73 -1.92 11.77
CA THR A 223 -23.93 -2.63 12.24
C THR A 223 -23.87 -4.14 12.01
N TRP A 224 -23.17 -4.59 10.98
CA TRP A 224 -23.05 -6.01 10.64
C TRP A 224 -21.82 -6.62 11.32
N ARG A 225 -21.96 -7.88 11.77
CA ARG A 225 -20.87 -8.63 12.39
C ARG A 225 -20.50 -9.84 11.53
N PRO A 226 -19.22 -10.23 11.46
CA PRO A 226 -18.77 -11.37 10.68
C PRO A 226 -19.19 -12.71 11.29
N ASP A 227 -19.38 -12.78 12.62
CA ASP A 227 -19.67 -14.02 13.34
C ASP A 227 -20.80 -14.85 12.76
N PRO A 228 -22.01 -14.31 12.46
CA PRO A 228 -23.12 -15.08 11.92
C PRO A 228 -22.79 -15.78 10.60
N TYR A 229 -21.97 -15.17 9.77
CA TYR A 229 -21.55 -15.71 8.48
C TYR A 229 -20.57 -16.87 8.66
N TYR A 230 -19.56 -16.72 9.51
CA TYR A 230 -18.65 -17.80 9.84
C TYR A 230 -19.38 -18.98 10.47
N LEU A 231 -20.28 -18.71 11.43
CA LEU A 231 -21.04 -19.76 12.11
C LEU A 231 -21.99 -20.48 11.18
N GLU A 232 -22.66 -19.81 10.25
CA GLU A 232 -23.50 -20.49 9.25
C GLU A 232 -22.66 -21.38 8.33
N GLY A 233 -21.47 -20.93 7.91
CA GLY A 233 -20.54 -21.75 7.13
C GLY A 233 -20.07 -23.00 7.89
N LEU A 234 -19.72 -22.85 9.17
CA LEU A 234 -19.31 -23.97 10.03
C LEU A 234 -20.48 -24.92 10.38
N LYS A 235 -21.70 -24.44 10.38
CA LYS A 235 -22.89 -25.30 10.52
C LYS A 235 -23.06 -26.19 9.30
N ARG A 236 -22.76 -25.71 8.10
CA ARG A 236 -22.84 -26.46 6.84
C ARG A 236 -21.67 -27.43 6.66
N ASP A 237 -20.45 -26.98 6.91
CA ASP A 237 -19.22 -27.77 6.94
C ASP A 237 -18.38 -27.43 8.17
N PRO A 238 -18.51 -28.19 9.27
CA PRO A 238 -17.73 -27.96 10.49
C PRO A 238 -16.22 -28.09 10.28
N GLY A 239 -15.80 -28.73 9.21
CA GLY A 239 -14.40 -28.94 8.86
C GLY A 239 -13.86 -27.96 7.82
N ASP A 240 -14.62 -26.96 7.40
CA ASP A 240 -14.13 -25.97 6.43
C ASP A 240 -12.86 -25.30 6.96
N ILE A 241 -11.75 -25.46 6.21
CA ILE A 241 -10.41 -25.06 6.66
C ILE A 241 -10.34 -23.55 6.78
N ARG A 242 -10.80 -22.82 5.78
CA ARG A 242 -10.65 -21.37 5.69
C ARG A 242 -11.58 -20.65 6.67
N ILE A 243 -12.79 -21.14 6.84
CA ILE A 243 -13.74 -20.55 7.81
C ILE A 243 -13.26 -20.81 9.24
N ASN A 244 -12.79 -22.03 9.56
CA ASN A 244 -12.18 -22.28 10.87
C ASN A 244 -10.96 -21.39 11.11
N GLN A 245 -10.09 -21.22 10.11
CA GLN A 245 -8.94 -20.33 10.19
C GLN A 245 -9.36 -18.88 10.45
N ALA A 246 -10.25 -18.35 9.63
CA ALA A 246 -10.69 -16.94 9.73
C ALA A 246 -11.43 -16.66 11.06
N TYR A 247 -12.34 -17.55 11.45
CA TYR A 247 -13.06 -17.41 12.71
C TYR A 247 -12.15 -17.60 13.93
N GLY A 248 -11.22 -18.55 13.87
CA GLY A 248 -10.17 -18.70 14.88
C GLY A 248 -9.34 -17.44 15.05
N MET A 249 -8.94 -16.77 13.97
CA MET A 249 -8.23 -15.50 14.01
C MET A 249 -9.08 -14.38 14.63
N LEU A 250 -10.36 -14.30 14.32
CA LEU A 250 -11.27 -13.34 14.93
C LEU A 250 -11.38 -13.56 16.45
N LEU A 251 -11.53 -14.79 16.90
CA LEU A 251 -11.57 -15.16 18.32
C LEU A 251 -10.25 -14.86 19.03
N MET A 252 -9.12 -15.16 18.39
CA MET A 252 -7.78 -14.84 18.90
C MET A 252 -7.60 -13.35 19.13
N ARG A 253 -7.99 -12.49 18.18
CA ARG A 253 -7.95 -11.02 18.35
C ARG A 253 -8.83 -10.51 19.49
N ARG A 254 -9.88 -11.26 19.86
CA ARG A 254 -10.74 -10.98 21.01
C ARG A 254 -10.21 -11.53 22.33
N GLY A 255 -9.03 -12.17 22.32
CA GLY A 255 -8.45 -12.82 23.51
C GLY A 255 -9.08 -14.14 23.88
N GLN A 256 -9.94 -14.71 23.04
CA GLN A 256 -10.63 -15.98 23.28
C GLN A 256 -9.75 -17.17 22.81
N PHE A 257 -8.55 -17.28 23.38
CA PHE A 257 -7.50 -18.19 22.91
C PHE A 257 -7.92 -19.66 22.93
N ALA A 258 -8.60 -20.11 23.98
CA ALA A 258 -9.03 -21.51 24.11
C ALA A 258 -10.08 -21.91 23.05
N GLU A 259 -10.97 -20.99 22.68
CA GLU A 259 -11.94 -21.25 21.61
C GLU A 259 -11.25 -21.18 20.23
N ALA A 260 -10.39 -20.19 20.02
CA ALA A 260 -9.59 -20.08 18.79
C ALA A 260 -8.75 -21.34 18.52
N GLU A 261 -8.14 -21.91 19.56
CA GLU A 261 -7.36 -23.14 19.46
C GLU A 261 -8.18 -24.29 18.88
N LYS A 262 -9.44 -24.47 19.27
CA LYS A 262 -10.33 -25.52 18.76
C LYS A 262 -10.52 -25.40 17.23
N HIS A 263 -10.69 -24.17 16.76
CA HIS A 263 -10.85 -23.90 15.34
C HIS A 263 -9.57 -24.16 14.56
N PHE A 264 -8.41 -23.73 15.05
CA PHE A 264 -7.12 -23.99 14.40
C PHE A 264 -6.81 -25.51 14.37
N ARG A 265 -7.05 -26.23 15.45
CA ARG A 265 -6.90 -27.68 15.47
C ARG A 265 -7.82 -28.38 14.46
N THR A 266 -9.06 -27.91 14.31
CA THR A 266 -10.02 -28.42 13.32
C THR A 266 -9.54 -28.15 11.89
N ALA A 267 -9.08 -26.93 11.62
CA ALA A 267 -8.50 -26.57 10.33
C ALA A 267 -7.30 -27.45 9.97
N ILE A 268 -6.35 -27.60 10.89
CA ILE A 268 -5.14 -28.44 10.71
C ILE A 268 -5.53 -29.91 10.45
N LYS A 269 -6.43 -30.45 11.24
CA LYS A 269 -6.90 -31.87 11.07
C LYS A 269 -7.42 -32.10 9.65
N ARG A 270 -8.22 -31.17 9.12
CA ARG A 270 -8.76 -31.27 7.76
C ARG A 270 -7.69 -31.01 6.69
N LEU A 271 -6.83 -30.00 6.91
CA LEU A 271 -5.76 -29.60 6.01
C LEU A 271 -4.76 -30.73 5.79
N THR A 272 -4.45 -31.50 6.85
CA THR A 272 -3.45 -32.57 6.81
C THR A 272 -4.04 -33.96 6.52
N TRP A 273 -5.34 -34.07 6.29
CA TRP A 273 -6.01 -35.33 6.09
C TRP A 273 -5.38 -36.20 4.99
N ARG A 274 -4.96 -35.59 3.86
CA ARG A 274 -4.35 -36.28 2.74
C ARG A 274 -2.86 -36.02 2.57
N SER A 275 -2.37 -34.97 3.18
CA SER A 275 -0.95 -34.62 3.12
C SER A 275 -0.50 -34.05 4.47
N PRO A 276 0.49 -34.68 5.13
CA PRO A 276 1.03 -34.17 6.40
C PRO A 276 1.83 -32.86 6.22
N ASN A 277 2.16 -32.50 4.98
CA ASN A 277 2.90 -31.29 4.64
C ASN A 277 2.06 -30.42 3.70
N PRO A 278 1.10 -29.64 4.24
CA PRO A 278 0.29 -28.76 3.44
C PRO A 278 1.13 -27.61 2.86
N TYR A 279 0.72 -27.07 1.72
CA TYR A 279 1.34 -25.89 1.12
C TYR A 279 1.23 -24.65 2.02
N ASP A 280 0.07 -24.48 2.67
CA ASP A 280 -0.18 -23.39 3.61
C ASP A 280 0.00 -23.86 5.06
N SER A 281 0.90 -23.23 5.78
CA SER A 281 1.18 -23.49 7.20
C SER A 281 0.66 -22.41 8.15
N GLU A 282 -0.11 -21.43 7.65
CA GLU A 282 -0.68 -20.37 8.50
C GLU A 282 -1.52 -20.92 9.67
N PRO A 283 -2.33 -21.98 9.53
CA PRO A 283 -3.04 -22.58 10.65
C PRO A 283 -2.13 -23.07 11.78
N TYR A 284 -0.95 -23.61 11.46
CA TYR A 284 0.04 -24.00 12.48
C TYR A 284 0.64 -22.79 13.19
N TYR A 285 0.95 -21.72 12.46
CA TYR A 285 1.45 -20.49 13.05
C TYR A 285 0.43 -19.89 14.03
N ASN A 286 -0.83 -19.77 13.62
CA ASN A 286 -1.89 -19.23 14.47
C ASN A 286 -2.21 -20.16 15.66
N GLN A 287 -2.09 -21.48 15.49
CA GLN A 287 -2.15 -22.41 16.61
C GLN A 287 -0.99 -22.18 17.59
N GLY A 288 0.23 -21.98 17.09
CA GLY A 288 1.39 -21.64 17.91
C GLY A 288 1.15 -20.39 18.74
N LEU A 289 0.57 -19.33 18.15
CA LEU A 289 0.25 -18.08 18.84
C LEU A 289 -0.73 -18.31 20.00
N VAL A 290 -1.86 -18.97 19.77
CA VAL A 290 -2.85 -19.20 20.84
C VAL A 290 -2.34 -20.13 21.94
N LEU A 291 -1.48 -21.08 21.61
CA LEU A 291 -0.81 -21.92 22.60
C LEU A 291 0.23 -21.14 23.42
N PHE A 292 1.00 -20.29 22.76
CA PHE A 292 1.97 -19.41 23.43
C PHE A 292 1.28 -18.48 24.42
N TYR A 293 0.20 -17.81 24.01
CA TYR A 293 -0.57 -16.95 24.92
C TYR A 293 -1.31 -17.69 26.04
N GLN A 294 -1.52 -18.99 25.91
CA GLN A 294 -2.02 -19.86 26.97
C GLN A 294 -0.90 -20.46 27.83
N ASN A 295 0.35 -20.09 27.62
CA ASN A 295 1.54 -20.64 28.27
C ASN A 295 1.73 -22.15 28.07
N LYS A 296 1.23 -22.70 26.95
CA LYS A 296 1.45 -24.09 26.52
C LYS A 296 2.70 -24.14 25.64
N LYS A 297 3.88 -23.89 26.26
CA LYS A 297 5.11 -23.60 25.54
C LYS A 297 5.58 -24.74 24.62
N GLU A 298 5.56 -25.98 25.08
CA GLU A 298 6.02 -27.15 24.31
C GLU A 298 5.18 -27.31 23.02
N GLU A 299 3.85 -27.32 23.18
CA GLU A 299 2.96 -27.43 22.02
C GLU A 299 3.08 -26.21 21.07
N ALA A 300 3.31 -25.01 21.61
CA ALA A 300 3.55 -23.80 20.82
C ALA A 300 4.85 -23.92 20.01
N TYR A 301 5.89 -24.45 20.62
CA TYR A 301 7.19 -24.66 19.98
C TYR A 301 7.06 -25.61 18.77
N ASP A 302 6.39 -26.75 18.95
CA ASP A 302 6.14 -27.72 17.88
C ASP A 302 5.31 -27.09 16.73
N ALA A 303 4.28 -26.31 17.08
CA ALA A 303 3.43 -25.67 16.10
C ALA A 303 4.19 -24.60 15.30
N PHE A 304 5.00 -23.76 15.93
CA PHE A 304 5.85 -22.78 15.26
C PHE A 304 6.91 -23.43 14.37
N TYR A 305 7.55 -24.50 14.86
CA TYR A 305 8.52 -25.24 14.05
C TYR A 305 7.90 -25.84 12.80
N LYS A 306 6.68 -26.39 12.92
CA LYS A 306 5.95 -26.88 11.75
C LYS A 306 5.54 -25.76 10.82
N ALA A 307 5.15 -24.61 11.33
CA ALA A 307 4.82 -23.44 10.54
C ALA A 307 6.03 -22.91 9.76
N ALA A 308 7.23 -22.94 10.34
CA ALA A 308 8.48 -22.52 9.72
C ALA A 308 8.90 -23.35 8.49
N TRP A 309 8.23 -24.46 8.19
CA TRP A 309 8.49 -25.25 6.98
C TRP A 309 8.07 -24.52 5.70
N THR A 310 7.19 -23.54 5.77
CA THR A 310 6.83 -22.70 4.64
C THR A 310 7.45 -21.31 4.78
N ASN A 311 7.97 -20.76 3.68
CA ASN A 311 8.66 -19.48 3.67
C ASN A 311 7.82 -18.33 4.24
N ALA A 312 6.53 -18.35 3.96
CA ALA A 312 5.61 -17.28 4.40
C ALA A 312 5.50 -17.14 5.93
N GLN A 313 5.74 -18.22 6.68
CA GLN A 313 5.64 -18.21 8.14
C GLN A 313 7.00 -18.24 8.86
N GLN A 314 8.11 -18.34 8.12
CA GLN A 314 9.44 -18.50 8.73
C GLN A 314 9.83 -17.35 9.63
N GLU A 315 9.68 -16.12 9.17
CA GLU A 315 10.10 -14.94 9.93
C GLU A 315 9.53 -14.94 11.35
N MET A 316 8.21 -14.92 11.46
CA MET A 316 7.56 -14.80 12.77
C MET A 316 7.59 -16.10 13.57
N SER A 317 7.60 -17.27 12.92
CA SER A 317 7.76 -18.54 13.64
C SER A 317 9.12 -18.62 14.34
N TYR A 318 10.19 -18.30 13.63
CA TYR A 318 11.53 -18.28 14.25
C TYR A 318 11.67 -17.22 15.35
N TYR A 319 11.01 -16.07 15.21
CA TYR A 319 10.95 -15.08 16.28
C TYR A 319 10.30 -15.64 17.55
N TYR A 320 9.14 -16.31 17.46
CA TYR A 320 8.48 -16.89 18.63
C TYR A 320 9.22 -18.09 19.20
N LEU A 321 9.84 -18.92 18.35
CA LEU A 321 10.75 -19.97 18.80
C LEU A 321 11.91 -19.39 19.62
N ALA A 322 12.52 -18.30 19.14
CA ALA A 322 13.57 -17.59 19.87
C ALA A 322 13.06 -17.01 21.20
N CYS A 323 11.84 -16.48 21.25
CA CYS A 323 11.22 -16.00 22.49
C CYS A 323 11.07 -17.12 23.54
N ILE A 324 10.62 -18.32 23.09
CA ILE A 324 10.46 -19.49 23.97
C ILE A 324 11.84 -19.91 24.51
N ALA A 325 12.82 -20.16 23.64
CA ALA A 325 14.17 -20.56 24.02
C ALA A 325 14.85 -19.52 24.95
N CYS A 326 14.67 -18.23 24.66
CA CYS A 326 15.17 -17.17 25.55
C CYS A 326 14.50 -17.21 26.93
N GLY A 327 13.20 -17.46 26.99
CA GLY A 327 12.45 -17.60 28.24
C GLY A 327 12.85 -18.83 29.08
N ASP A 328 13.38 -19.86 28.44
CA ASP A 328 13.88 -21.07 29.07
C ASP A 328 15.39 -20.99 29.38
N GLY A 329 16.05 -19.86 29.05
CA GLY A 329 17.46 -19.59 29.34
C GLY A 329 18.45 -20.16 28.32
N GLU A 330 17.96 -20.69 27.21
CA GLU A 330 18.79 -21.26 26.13
C GLU A 330 19.24 -20.16 25.16
N TYR A 331 20.09 -19.25 25.67
CA TYR A 331 20.39 -17.99 24.95
C TYR A 331 21.14 -18.20 23.64
N GLU A 332 22.08 -19.15 23.55
CA GLU A 332 22.78 -19.49 22.31
C GLU A 332 21.78 -19.98 21.24
N HIS A 333 20.91 -20.92 21.61
CA HIS A 333 19.92 -21.45 20.72
C HIS A 333 18.88 -20.37 20.29
N ALA A 334 18.46 -19.53 21.24
CA ALA A 334 17.60 -18.39 20.94
C ALA A 334 18.25 -17.42 19.95
N LEU A 335 19.57 -17.21 20.04
CA LEU A 335 20.32 -16.37 19.11
C LEU A 335 20.30 -16.96 17.68
N GLU A 336 20.54 -18.26 17.53
CA GLU A 336 20.43 -18.93 16.23
C GLU A 336 19.04 -18.77 15.62
N LEU A 337 17.99 -18.99 16.42
CA LEU A 337 16.60 -18.86 15.95
C LEU A 337 16.25 -17.44 15.54
N VAL A 338 16.65 -16.42 16.30
CA VAL A 338 16.35 -15.04 15.94
C VAL A 338 17.11 -14.59 14.70
N GLU A 339 18.31 -15.13 14.47
CA GLU A 339 19.06 -14.89 13.22
C GLU A 339 18.35 -15.47 12.01
N HIS A 340 17.75 -16.66 12.13
CA HIS A 340 16.89 -17.22 11.08
C HIS A 340 15.68 -16.31 10.76
N SER A 341 15.07 -15.68 11.77
CA SER A 341 14.02 -14.69 11.57
C SER A 341 14.53 -13.48 10.79
N LEU A 342 15.69 -12.93 11.16
CA LEU A 342 16.29 -11.74 10.54
C LEU A 342 16.79 -11.96 9.12
N VAL A 343 17.15 -13.19 8.74
CA VAL A 343 17.42 -13.56 7.33
C VAL A 343 16.21 -13.33 6.44
N LYS A 344 14.99 -13.47 6.97
CA LYS A 344 13.74 -13.29 6.22
C LYS A 344 13.28 -11.84 6.22
N ASN A 345 13.46 -11.14 7.31
CA ASN A 345 13.15 -9.73 7.44
C ASN A 345 14.17 -9.04 8.34
N SER A 346 15.16 -8.41 7.72
CA SER A 346 16.23 -7.67 8.42
C SER A 346 15.73 -6.45 9.19
N HIS A 347 14.55 -5.93 8.86
CA HIS A 347 13.90 -4.78 9.51
C HIS A 347 12.94 -5.16 10.64
N ASN A 348 12.81 -6.44 10.98
CA ASN A 348 12.00 -6.86 12.12
C ASN A 348 12.60 -6.31 13.44
N VAL A 349 12.12 -5.13 13.86
CA VAL A 349 12.64 -4.44 15.06
C VAL A 349 12.48 -5.29 16.34
N LYS A 350 11.44 -6.14 16.45
CA LYS A 350 11.28 -7.03 17.60
C LYS A 350 12.34 -8.11 17.63
N ALA A 351 12.64 -8.73 16.49
CA ALA A 351 13.71 -9.72 16.38
C ALA A 351 15.09 -9.08 16.62
N ARG A 352 15.33 -7.88 16.06
CA ARG A 352 16.56 -7.11 16.32
C ARG A 352 16.71 -6.74 17.80
N GLY A 353 15.63 -6.34 18.46
CA GLY A 353 15.61 -6.07 19.89
C GLY A 353 15.92 -7.32 20.72
N LEU A 354 15.26 -8.45 20.41
CA LEU A 354 15.57 -9.73 21.07
C LEU A 354 17.03 -10.14 20.85
N LYS A 355 17.58 -9.99 19.65
CA LYS A 355 19.00 -10.26 19.36
C LYS A 355 19.92 -9.41 20.23
N ALA A 356 19.63 -8.12 20.42
CA ALA A 356 20.43 -7.25 21.30
C ALA A 356 20.41 -7.75 22.76
N VAL A 357 19.24 -8.14 23.28
CA VAL A 357 19.11 -8.76 24.61
C VAL A 357 19.95 -10.02 24.72
N LEU A 358 19.89 -10.92 23.74
CA LEU A 358 20.63 -12.18 23.72
C LEU A 358 22.13 -11.97 23.67
N LEU A 359 22.61 -11.05 22.83
CA LEU A 359 24.04 -10.69 22.76
C LEU A 359 24.57 -10.18 24.11
N ARG A 360 23.81 -9.30 24.79
CA ARG A 360 24.19 -8.87 26.16
C ARG A 360 24.19 -10.03 27.14
N LYS A 361 23.21 -10.90 27.15
CA LYS A 361 23.12 -12.08 28.02
C LYS A 361 24.28 -13.07 27.80
N LEU A 362 24.79 -13.13 26.59
CA LEU A 362 25.95 -13.95 26.20
C LEU A 362 27.28 -13.23 26.38
N ASN A 363 27.32 -12.04 26.99
CA ASN A 363 28.50 -11.20 27.18
C ASN A 363 29.21 -10.80 25.86
N ARG A 364 28.48 -10.79 24.72
CA ARG A 364 28.95 -10.30 23.41
C ARG A 364 28.73 -8.80 23.32
N THR A 365 29.36 -8.04 24.22
CA THR A 365 29.05 -6.62 24.46
C THR A 365 29.28 -5.74 23.24
N GLU A 366 30.36 -5.90 22.50
CA GLU A 366 30.69 -5.10 21.34
C GLU A 366 29.60 -5.26 20.24
N GLU A 367 29.20 -6.49 19.98
CA GLU A 367 28.15 -6.78 19.00
C GLU A 367 26.77 -6.23 19.42
N ALA A 368 26.45 -6.31 20.71
CA ALA A 368 25.25 -5.73 21.28
C ALA A 368 25.20 -4.21 21.11
N VAL A 369 26.35 -3.51 21.37
CA VAL A 369 26.46 -2.05 21.18
C VAL A 369 26.26 -1.65 19.72
N ASN A 370 26.88 -2.35 18.77
CA ASN A 370 26.80 -2.07 17.36
C ASN A 370 25.36 -2.30 16.85
N LEU A 371 24.75 -3.44 17.16
CA LEU A 371 23.37 -3.74 16.77
C LEU A 371 22.37 -2.72 17.35
N ARG A 372 22.60 -2.26 18.57
CA ARG A 372 21.78 -1.23 19.20
C ARG A 372 21.85 0.09 18.42
N ALA A 373 23.03 0.53 18.00
CA ALA A 373 23.19 1.74 17.20
C ALA A 373 22.40 1.62 15.88
N GLU A 374 22.54 0.50 15.17
CA GLU A 374 21.78 0.21 13.97
C GLU A 374 20.25 0.19 14.20
N ASN A 375 19.80 -0.37 15.35
CA ASN A 375 18.38 -0.42 15.68
C ASN A 375 17.78 0.99 15.88
N LEU A 376 18.56 1.93 16.46
CA LEU A 376 18.13 3.30 16.65
C LEU A 376 18.11 4.12 15.36
N GLU A 377 18.90 3.73 14.34
CA GLU A 377 18.80 4.29 13.00
C GLU A 377 17.50 3.86 12.30
N LEU A 378 17.08 2.59 12.52
CA LEU A 378 15.82 2.07 11.97
C LEU A 378 14.59 2.63 12.70
N ASP A 379 14.63 2.66 14.02
CA ASP A 379 13.55 3.16 14.86
C ASP A 379 14.10 3.80 16.13
N ALA A 380 14.23 5.13 16.09
CA ALA A 380 14.73 5.93 17.19
C ALA A 380 13.88 5.87 18.49
N PHE A 381 12.63 5.42 18.38
CA PHE A 381 11.68 5.32 19.49
C PHE A 381 11.43 3.90 19.97
N TYR A 382 12.13 2.91 19.42
CA TYR A 382 11.91 1.52 19.81
C TYR A 382 12.38 1.29 21.26
N TYR A 383 11.42 1.23 22.18
CA TYR A 383 11.64 1.23 23.63
C TYR A 383 12.50 0.07 24.14
N VAL A 384 12.47 -1.11 23.49
CA VAL A 384 13.32 -2.26 23.89
C VAL A 384 14.79 -1.90 23.73
N THR A 385 15.16 -1.31 22.58
CA THR A 385 16.53 -0.87 22.34
C THR A 385 16.95 0.24 23.29
N LEU A 386 16.06 1.20 23.57
CA LEU A 386 16.33 2.27 24.55
C LEU A 386 16.51 1.71 25.96
N PHE A 387 15.73 0.71 26.35
CA PHE A 387 15.85 0.06 27.66
C PHE A 387 17.14 -0.75 27.77
N GLU A 388 17.55 -1.47 26.73
CA GLU A 388 18.84 -2.18 26.69
C GLU A 388 20.03 -1.22 26.85
N ASN A 389 19.93 0.04 26.36
CA ASN A 389 20.95 1.06 26.63
C ASN A 389 21.18 1.26 28.13
N VAL A 390 20.06 1.44 28.87
CA VAL A 390 20.12 1.69 30.32
C VAL A 390 20.72 0.49 31.06
N LEU A 391 20.39 -0.74 30.66
CA LEU A 391 20.93 -1.95 31.29
C LEU A 391 22.42 -2.08 31.02
N MET A 392 22.88 -1.86 29.80
CA MET A 392 24.32 -1.95 29.47
C MET A 392 25.16 -0.88 30.14
N GLU A 393 24.63 0.34 30.34
CA GLU A 393 25.31 1.40 31.08
C GLU A 393 25.41 1.09 32.57
N LYS A 394 24.43 0.41 33.16
CA LYS A 394 24.46 -0.03 34.55
C LYS A 394 25.51 -1.15 34.75
N ASP A 395 25.48 -2.15 33.88
CA ASP A 395 26.45 -3.25 33.92
C ASP A 395 27.90 -2.77 33.76
N ALA A 396 28.13 -1.68 32.98
CA ALA A 396 29.44 -1.05 32.82
C ALA A 396 29.89 -0.23 34.03
N ASN A 397 28.98 0.21 34.90
CA ASN A 397 29.30 0.98 36.11
C ASN A 397 29.41 0.12 37.36
N GLU A 398 29.05 -1.16 37.30
CA GLU A 398 29.21 -2.12 38.42
C GLU A 398 30.55 -2.91 38.39
N PHE A 399 31.38 -2.68 37.37
CA PHE A 399 32.76 -3.18 37.23
C PHE A 399 33.78 -2.03 37.28
#